data_7f7c7b1fbc6bb9e00ab1858af2315aaf
#
_entry.id   7f7c7b1fbc6bb9e00ab1858af2315aaf
#
_cell.length_a   1.000
_cell.length_b   1.000
_cell.length_c   1.000
_cell.angle_alpha   90.00
_cell.angle_beta   90.00
_cell.angle_gamma   90.00
#
_symmetry.space_group_name_H-M   'P 1'
#
loop_
_entity.id
_entity.type
_entity.pdbx_description
1 polymer ?
#
loop_
_entity_poly.entity_id
_entity_poly.type
_entity_poly.pdbx_seq_one_letter_code
_entity_poly.pdbx_strand_id
1 'polypeptide(L)'
;MRAAGREKILSAPFDLIIFDCDGVLVDSEVISCRVHAELLTAHGYPISSDQVRRRFLGRSAWEAGREIEAELGRALPSDFDAQLKAAIFREFATTLEATPHMHETLAAIALPVCVASSGAPEKIRASLTRTRLHDRFAPHIFSATQVRNGKPAPDLFLFAAAQMGVPPARCLVIEDSVPGVTGARAAGMAVFGFHGGSHCRPGDEAALLAAGATANFDDMRELPAMIAQATDYTADIAST
;
A
#
# COMPACT_ATOMS: atom_id res chain seq x y z
N MET A 1 -33.16 43.36 -12.92
CA MET A 1 -32.17 42.37 -13.39
C MET A 1 -31.51 41.76 -12.16
N ARG A 2 -31.87 40.52 -11.79
CA ARG A 2 -31.25 39.81 -10.70
C ARG A 2 -30.03 39.05 -11.24
N ALA A 3 -28.84 39.33 -10.68
CA ALA A 3 -27.63 38.59 -11.01
C ALA A 3 -27.82 37.13 -10.58
N ALA A 4 -27.77 36.21 -11.54
CA ALA A 4 -27.72 34.80 -11.29
C ALA A 4 -26.39 34.49 -10.58
N GLY A 5 -26.49 34.05 -9.31
CA GLY A 5 -25.36 33.53 -8.57
C GLY A 5 -24.81 32.32 -9.34
N ARG A 6 -23.58 32.38 -9.79
CA ARG A 6 -22.83 31.20 -10.23
C ARG A 6 -22.68 30.31 -9.00
N GLU A 7 -23.44 29.23 -8.93
CA GLU A 7 -23.08 28.11 -8.06
C GLU A 7 -21.63 27.74 -8.37
N LYS A 8 -20.75 27.91 -7.39
CA LYS A 8 -19.40 27.37 -7.41
C LYS A 8 -19.57 25.86 -7.41
N ILE A 9 -19.46 25.24 -8.58
CA ILE A 9 -19.29 23.79 -8.66
C ILE A 9 -17.96 23.53 -7.95
N LEU A 10 -18.04 23.08 -6.70
CA LEU A 10 -16.88 22.62 -5.95
C LEU A 10 -16.33 21.41 -6.73
N SER A 11 -15.24 21.60 -7.44
CA SER A 11 -14.54 20.50 -8.09
C SER A 11 -14.09 19.52 -7.00
N ALA A 12 -14.26 18.22 -7.25
CA ALA A 12 -13.72 17.20 -6.36
C ALA A 12 -12.25 17.52 -6.03
N PRO A 13 -11.81 17.34 -4.77
CA PRO A 13 -10.47 17.73 -4.35
C PRO A 13 -9.37 16.93 -5.05
N PHE A 14 -9.70 15.73 -5.57
CA PHE A 14 -8.78 14.81 -6.21
C PHE A 14 -9.17 14.50 -7.65
N ASP A 15 -8.16 14.24 -8.49
CA ASP A 15 -8.30 13.81 -9.88
C ASP A 15 -7.77 12.38 -10.07
N LEU A 16 -7.05 11.84 -9.09
CA LEU A 16 -6.44 10.52 -9.13
C LEU A 16 -6.41 9.90 -7.74
N ILE A 17 -6.69 8.60 -7.65
CA ILE A 17 -6.44 7.79 -6.45
C ILE A 17 -5.33 6.81 -6.75
N ILE A 18 -4.29 6.81 -5.92
CA ILE A 18 -3.14 5.92 -5.99
C ILE A 18 -3.25 4.91 -4.85
N PHE A 19 -3.42 3.64 -5.18
CA PHE A 19 -3.50 2.57 -4.18
C PHE A 19 -2.14 1.90 -3.99
N ASP A 20 -1.75 1.64 -2.74
CA ASP A 20 -0.81 0.56 -2.50
C ASP A 20 -1.45 -0.79 -2.83
N CYS A 21 -0.64 -1.83 -2.98
CA CYS A 21 -1.11 -3.16 -3.36
C CYS A 21 -1.25 -4.07 -2.14
N ASP A 22 -0.11 -4.36 -1.49
CA ASP A 22 -0.03 -5.35 -0.41
C ASP A 22 -0.59 -4.75 0.89
N GLY A 23 -1.58 -5.40 1.49
CA GLY A 23 -2.25 -4.89 2.70
C GLY A 23 -3.39 -3.88 2.43
N VAL A 24 -3.45 -3.29 1.23
CA VAL A 24 -4.52 -2.36 0.82
C VAL A 24 -5.47 -3.01 -0.18
N LEU A 25 -5.00 -3.34 -1.39
CA LEU A 25 -5.83 -3.98 -2.43
C LEU A 25 -6.03 -5.46 -2.18
N VAL A 26 -5.00 -6.12 -1.65
CA VAL A 26 -4.97 -7.56 -1.40
C VAL A 26 -4.48 -7.85 0.01
N ASP A 27 -5.06 -8.83 0.67
CA ASP A 27 -4.73 -9.23 2.05
C ASP A 27 -3.54 -10.21 2.08
N SER A 28 -2.39 -9.73 1.60
CA SER A 28 -1.20 -10.53 1.34
C SER A 28 -0.27 -10.68 2.54
N GLU A 29 -0.31 -9.73 3.50
CA GLU A 29 0.72 -9.61 4.52
C GLU A 29 0.67 -10.75 5.55
N VAL A 30 -0.54 -11.24 5.91
CA VAL A 30 -0.69 -12.39 6.81
C VAL A 30 -0.11 -13.66 6.18
N ILE A 31 -0.34 -13.85 4.88
CA ILE A 31 0.21 -15.00 4.14
C ILE A 31 1.74 -14.87 4.08
N SER A 32 2.26 -13.71 3.72
CA SER A 32 3.70 -13.44 3.61
C SER A 32 4.41 -13.67 4.94
N CYS A 33 3.87 -13.14 6.04
CA CYS A 33 4.44 -13.33 7.38
C CYS A 33 4.40 -14.79 7.83
N ARG A 34 3.33 -15.54 7.55
CA ARG A 34 3.21 -16.95 7.87
C ARG A 34 4.24 -17.79 7.10
N VAL A 35 4.30 -17.62 5.80
CA VAL A 35 5.25 -18.36 4.94
C VAL A 35 6.69 -18.05 5.34
N HIS A 36 7.00 -16.81 5.64
CA HIS A 36 8.33 -16.41 6.09
C HIS A 36 8.69 -17.08 7.43
N ALA A 37 7.77 -17.10 8.40
CA ALA A 37 7.97 -17.76 9.69
C ALA A 37 8.18 -19.27 9.54
N GLU A 38 7.39 -19.95 8.71
CA GLU A 38 7.51 -21.37 8.40
C GLU A 38 8.89 -21.68 7.79
N LEU A 39 9.31 -20.90 6.80
CA LEU A 39 10.59 -21.11 6.14
C LEU A 39 11.78 -20.86 7.09
N LEU A 40 11.77 -19.78 7.86
CA LEU A 40 12.80 -19.49 8.86
C LEU A 40 12.89 -20.62 9.92
N THR A 41 11.74 -21.11 10.39
CA THR A 41 11.69 -22.23 11.34
C THR A 41 12.29 -23.50 10.75
N ALA A 42 11.99 -23.80 9.48
CA ALA A 42 12.58 -24.94 8.77
C ALA A 42 14.11 -24.83 8.62
N HIS A 43 14.64 -23.61 8.60
CA HIS A 43 16.07 -23.34 8.58
C HIS A 43 16.69 -23.16 9.98
N GLY A 44 15.97 -23.54 11.05
CA GLY A 44 16.48 -23.55 12.42
C GLY A 44 16.37 -22.21 13.15
N TYR A 45 15.57 -21.28 12.65
CA TYR A 45 15.24 -20.02 13.32
C TYR A 45 13.75 -20.02 13.71
N PRO A 46 13.40 -20.59 14.88
CA PRO A 46 12.02 -20.69 15.31
C PRO A 46 11.45 -19.31 15.61
N ILE A 47 10.45 -18.91 14.84
CA ILE A 47 9.79 -17.61 14.93
C ILE A 47 8.31 -17.73 14.57
N SER A 48 7.44 -16.99 15.23
CA SER A 48 6.03 -16.93 14.87
C SER A 48 5.78 -15.89 13.76
N SER A 49 4.68 -16.04 13.02
CA SER A 49 4.24 -15.07 12.01
C SER A 49 4.05 -13.65 12.60
N ASP A 50 3.56 -13.56 13.83
CA ASP A 50 3.39 -12.29 14.54
C ASP A 50 4.75 -11.65 14.91
N GLN A 51 5.77 -12.44 15.22
CA GLN A 51 7.13 -11.93 15.42
C GLN A 51 7.76 -11.49 14.09
N VAL A 52 7.54 -12.22 12.99
CA VAL A 52 7.98 -11.80 11.65
C VAL A 52 7.36 -10.45 11.30
N ARG A 53 6.05 -10.31 11.50
CA ARG A 53 5.35 -9.04 11.27
C ARG A 53 5.98 -7.90 12.07
N ARG A 54 6.15 -8.04 13.37
CA ARG A 54 6.68 -6.98 14.24
C ARG A 54 8.12 -6.61 13.92
N ARG A 55 8.95 -7.57 13.53
CA ARG A 55 10.39 -7.36 13.38
C ARG A 55 10.81 -7.01 11.96
N PHE A 56 10.13 -7.57 10.96
CA PHE A 56 10.63 -7.58 9.60
C PHE A 56 9.68 -6.96 8.56
N LEU A 57 8.37 -6.84 8.85
CA LEU A 57 7.43 -6.22 7.91
C LEU A 57 7.82 -4.77 7.60
N GLY A 58 7.86 -4.42 6.32
CA GLY A 58 8.26 -3.08 5.85
C GLY A 58 9.77 -2.80 5.85
N ARG A 59 10.60 -3.76 6.31
CA ARG A 59 12.07 -3.65 6.26
C ARG A 59 12.64 -4.31 5.00
N SER A 60 13.85 -3.89 4.63
CA SER A 60 14.55 -4.54 3.52
C SER A 60 14.92 -5.99 3.85
N ALA A 61 14.83 -6.89 2.85
CA ALA A 61 15.23 -8.30 3.02
C ALA A 61 16.69 -8.43 3.48
N TRP A 62 17.57 -7.53 3.04
CA TRP A 62 18.96 -7.52 3.43
C TRP A 62 19.16 -7.22 4.93
N GLU A 63 18.46 -6.20 5.48
CA GLU A 63 18.53 -5.85 6.91
C GLU A 63 17.95 -6.96 7.78
N ALA A 64 16.78 -7.49 7.40
CA ALA A 64 16.15 -8.61 8.10
C ALA A 64 17.05 -9.85 8.08
N GLY A 65 17.64 -10.19 6.93
CA GLY A 65 18.55 -11.32 6.78
C GLY A 65 19.76 -11.20 7.69
N ARG A 66 20.41 -10.05 7.74
CA ARG A 66 21.57 -9.81 8.61
C ARG A 66 21.24 -9.97 10.10
N GLU A 67 20.10 -9.48 10.54
CA GLU A 67 19.64 -9.63 11.93
C GLU A 67 19.41 -11.12 12.27
N ILE A 68 18.74 -11.84 11.37
CA ILE A 68 18.46 -13.27 11.53
C ILE A 68 19.77 -14.07 11.55
N GLU A 69 20.72 -13.83 10.65
CA GLU A 69 22.02 -14.50 10.58
C GLU A 69 22.86 -14.24 11.83
N ALA A 70 22.83 -13.02 12.34
CA ALA A 70 23.53 -12.68 13.59
C ALA A 70 22.97 -13.46 14.79
N GLU A 71 21.65 -13.61 14.88
CA GLU A 71 21.02 -14.41 15.95
C GLU A 71 21.22 -15.92 15.76
N LEU A 72 21.22 -16.40 14.50
CA LEU A 72 21.49 -17.81 14.19
C LEU A 72 22.96 -18.21 14.40
N GLY A 73 23.88 -17.24 14.38
CA GLY A 73 25.33 -17.50 14.39
C GLY A 73 25.87 -18.15 13.12
N ARG A 74 25.10 -18.15 12.03
CA ARG A 74 25.45 -18.67 10.71
C ARG A 74 24.67 -17.99 9.60
N ALA A 75 25.17 -18.06 8.37
CA ALA A 75 24.47 -17.54 7.20
C ALA A 75 23.21 -18.38 6.90
N LEU A 76 22.18 -17.69 6.38
CA LEU A 76 21.06 -18.33 5.70
C LEU A 76 21.54 -18.96 4.37
N PRO A 77 20.83 -19.94 3.83
CA PRO A 77 21.12 -20.46 2.49
C PRO A 77 21.17 -19.34 1.45
N SER A 78 22.11 -19.42 0.52
CA SER A 78 22.27 -18.39 -0.52
C SER A 78 21.04 -18.23 -1.44
N ASP A 79 20.17 -19.22 -1.48
CA ASP A 79 18.92 -19.24 -2.21
C ASP A 79 17.68 -19.01 -1.34
N PHE A 80 17.86 -18.58 -0.06
CA PHE A 80 16.75 -18.39 0.89
C PHE A 80 15.68 -17.43 0.34
N ASP A 81 16.09 -16.28 -0.21
CA ASP A 81 15.14 -15.31 -0.79
C ASP A 81 14.37 -15.90 -1.98
N ALA A 82 15.03 -16.71 -2.79
CA ALA A 82 14.37 -17.38 -3.91
C ALA A 82 13.36 -18.43 -3.41
N GLN A 83 13.70 -19.18 -2.35
CA GLN A 83 12.79 -20.14 -1.71
C GLN A 83 11.59 -19.42 -1.11
N LEU A 84 11.81 -18.31 -0.39
CA LEU A 84 10.75 -17.50 0.23
C LEU A 84 9.79 -16.96 -0.85
N LYS A 85 10.35 -16.34 -1.89
CA LYS A 85 9.57 -15.83 -3.03
C LYS A 85 8.72 -16.93 -3.64
N ALA A 86 9.32 -18.08 -3.95
CA ALA A 86 8.60 -19.22 -4.56
C ALA A 86 7.50 -19.78 -3.65
N ALA A 87 7.73 -19.82 -2.32
CA ALA A 87 6.74 -20.27 -1.36
C ALA A 87 5.55 -19.28 -1.26
N ILE A 88 5.82 -17.97 -1.20
CA ILE A 88 4.78 -16.93 -1.21
C ILE A 88 3.94 -17.02 -2.48
N PHE A 89 4.56 -17.14 -3.67
CA PHE A 89 3.82 -17.24 -4.91
C PHE A 89 2.91 -18.47 -4.98
N ARG A 90 3.35 -19.62 -4.45
CA ARG A 90 2.51 -20.82 -4.37
C ARG A 90 1.28 -20.62 -3.51
N GLU A 91 1.45 -19.99 -2.34
CA GLU A 91 0.33 -19.67 -1.45
C GLU A 91 -0.62 -18.64 -2.07
N PHE A 92 -0.08 -17.57 -2.66
CA PHE A 92 -0.90 -16.57 -3.34
C PHE A 92 -1.77 -17.16 -4.45
N ALA A 93 -1.25 -18.11 -5.21
CA ALA A 93 -2.00 -18.76 -6.28
C ALA A 93 -3.29 -19.46 -5.79
N THR A 94 -3.35 -19.86 -4.53
CA THR A 94 -4.47 -20.62 -3.97
C THR A 94 -5.27 -19.87 -2.92
N THR A 95 -4.63 -19.06 -2.09
CA THR A 95 -5.24 -18.50 -0.86
C THR A 95 -5.37 -16.98 -0.85
N LEU A 96 -4.67 -16.26 -1.76
CA LEU A 96 -4.73 -14.80 -1.76
C LEU A 96 -6.13 -14.31 -2.15
N GLU A 97 -6.66 -13.40 -1.34
CA GLU A 97 -7.94 -12.75 -1.55
C GLU A 97 -7.77 -11.23 -1.66
N ALA A 98 -8.73 -10.56 -2.29
CA ALA A 98 -8.84 -9.12 -2.23
C ALA A 98 -9.21 -8.70 -0.80
N THR A 99 -8.76 -7.51 -0.39
CA THR A 99 -9.24 -6.89 0.85
C THR A 99 -10.77 -6.88 0.87
N PRO A 100 -11.40 -7.17 2.01
CA PRO A 100 -12.86 -7.18 2.11
C PRO A 100 -13.49 -5.93 1.50
N HIS A 101 -14.56 -6.10 0.74
CA HIS A 101 -15.31 -5.03 0.08
C HIS A 101 -14.59 -4.26 -1.04
N MET A 102 -13.35 -4.62 -1.40
CA MET A 102 -12.56 -3.89 -2.39
C MET A 102 -13.24 -3.78 -3.76
N HIS A 103 -13.87 -4.85 -4.25
CA HIS A 103 -14.54 -4.84 -5.55
C HIS A 103 -15.71 -3.85 -5.60
N GLU A 104 -16.55 -3.84 -4.57
CA GLU A 104 -17.68 -2.89 -4.47
C GLU A 104 -17.20 -1.45 -4.31
N THR A 105 -16.15 -1.24 -3.51
CA THR A 105 -15.50 0.07 -3.32
C THR A 105 -14.98 0.62 -4.65
N LEU A 106 -14.22 -0.17 -5.39
CA LEU A 106 -13.69 0.24 -6.70
C LEU A 106 -14.79 0.49 -7.74
N ALA A 107 -15.92 -0.22 -7.66
CA ALA A 107 -17.06 0.03 -8.53
C ALA A 107 -17.77 1.36 -8.22
N ALA A 108 -17.72 1.80 -6.96
CA ALA A 108 -18.30 3.08 -6.53
C ALA A 108 -17.39 4.29 -6.80
N ILE A 109 -16.10 4.07 -7.08
CA ILE A 109 -15.12 5.13 -7.36
C ILE A 109 -15.10 5.44 -8.85
N ALA A 110 -15.57 6.65 -9.21
CA ALA A 110 -15.57 7.13 -10.60
C ALA A 110 -14.23 7.76 -11.05
N LEU A 111 -13.36 8.15 -10.10
CA LEU A 111 -12.08 8.76 -10.40
C LEU A 111 -11.12 7.75 -11.05
N PRO A 112 -10.15 8.24 -11.86
CA PRO A 112 -9.02 7.45 -12.30
C PRO A 112 -8.29 6.82 -11.11
N VAL A 113 -7.80 5.58 -11.29
CA VAL A 113 -7.06 4.86 -10.25
C VAL A 113 -5.79 4.26 -10.84
N CYS A 114 -4.75 4.14 -10.02
CA CYS A 114 -3.54 3.41 -10.34
C CYS A 114 -2.98 2.71 -9.12
N VAL A 115 -2.00 1.83 -9.33
CA VAL A 115 -1.27 1.13 -8.27
C VAL A 115 0.15 1.67 -8.16
N ALA A 116 0.63 1.88 -6.93
CA ALA A 116 2.02 2.23 -6.61
C ALA A 116 2.53 1.34 -5.46
N SER A 117 3.21 0.23 -5.80
CA SER A 117 3.60 -0.81 -4.85
C SER A 117 5.11 -0.97 -4.74
N SER A 118 5.57 -1.32 -3.54
CA SER A 118 6.97 -1.73 -3.29
C SER A 118 7.30 -3.11 -3.87
N GLY A 119 6.29 -3.90 -4.25
CA GLY A 119 6.45 -5.23 -4.83
C GLY A 119 7.09 -5.23 -6.21
N ALA A 120 7.71 -6.35 -6.59
CA ALA A 120 8.18 -6.58 -7.95
C ALA A 120 6.99 -6.69 -8.93
N PRO A 121 7.13 -6.27 -10.20
CA PRO A 121 6.03 -6.23 -11.18
C PRO A 121 5.30 -7.56 -11.33
N GLU A 122 6.04 -8.68 -11.33
CA GLU A 122 5.45 -10.01 -11.44
C GLU A 122 4.61 -10.39 -10.22
N LYS A 123 5.01 -9.97 -8.99
CA LYS A 123 4.23 -10.17 -7.77
C LYS A 123 2.93 -9.39 -7.83
N ILE A 124 3.01 -8.09 -8.12
CA ILE A 124 1.85 -7.22 -8.22
C ILE A 124 0.85 -7.77 -9.23
N ARG A 125 1.33 -8.12 -10.43
CA ARG A 125 0.48 -8.69 -11.49
C ARG A 125 -0.19 -9.99 -11.04
N ALA A 126 0.57 -10.92 -10.45
CA ALA A 126 0.03 -12.20 -9.96
C ALA A 126 -1.05 -11.98 -8.90
N SER A 127 -0.80 -11.09 -7.93
CA SER A 127 -1.74 -10.74 -6.87
C SER A 127 -3.05 -10.15 -7.42
N LEU A 128 -2.94 -9.13 -8.29
CA LEU A 128 -4.10 -8.48 -8.89
C LEU A 128 -4.88 -9.41 -9.83
N THR A 129 -4.19 -10.29 -10.57
CA THR A 129 -4.85 -11.28 -11.44
C THR A 129 -5.60 -12.32 -10.60
N ARG A 130 -4.96 -12.84 -9.54
CA ARG A 130 -5.57 -13.82 -8.64
C ARG A 130 -6.86 -13.28 -8.00
N THR A 131 -6.83 -12.01 -7.60
CA THR A 131 -7.95 -11.33 -6.94
C THR A 131 -8.93 -10.66 -7.90
N ARG A 132 -8.73 -10.81 -9.23
CA ARG A 132 -9.57 -10.22 -10.30
C ARG A 132 -9.62 -8.68 -10.26
N LEU A 133 -8.57 -8.05 -9.75
CA LEU A 133 -8.42 -6.60 -9.71
C LEU A 133 -7.60 -6.06 -10.88
N HIS A 134 -6.83 -6.91 -11.59
CA HIS A 134 -5.88 -6.50 -12.62
C HIS A 134 -6.49 -5.58 -13.67
N ASP A 135 -7.65 -5.91 -14.23
CA ASP A 135 -8.27 -5.19 -15.34
C ASP A 135 -8.79 -3.80 -14.93
N ARG A 136 -9.00 -3.57 -13.64
CA ARG A 136 -9.39 -2.25 -13.12
C ARG A 136 -8.23 -1.26 -13.12
N PHE A 137 -7.00 -1.75 -13.01
CA PHE A 137 -5.81 -0.93 -12.88
C PHE A 137 -4.91 -0.93 -14.14
N ALA A 138 -4.92 -1.98 -14.94
CA ALA A 138 -4.07 -2.07 -16.12
C ALA A 138 -4.42 -0.98 -17.16
N PRO A 139 -3.42 -0.32 -17.80
CA PRO A 139 -1.98 -0.56 -17.68
C PRO A 139 -1.28 0.23 -16.56
N HIS A 140 -2.01 0.91 -15.67
CA HIS A 140 -1.52 1.88 -14.69
C HIS A 140 -1.10 1.20 -13.38
N ILE A 141 -0.09 0.33 -13.47
CA ILE A 141 0.47 -0.43 -12.34
C ILE A 141 1.97 -0.11 -12.25
N PHE A 142 2.37 0.53 -11.16
CA PHE A 142 3.72 1.03 -10.95
C PHE A 142 4.40 0.31 -9.79
N SER A 143 5.67 -0.06 -10.00
CA SER A 143 6.52 -0.80 -9.05
C SER A 143 7.70 0.06 -8.61
N ALA A 144 8.15 -0.12 -7.38
CA ALA A 144 9.36 0.52 -6.87
C ALA A 144 10.63 0.18 -7.69
N THR A 145 10.60 -0.89 -8.48
CA THR A 145 11.72 -1.24 -9.38
C THR A 145 11.89 -0.26 -10.56
N GLN A 146 10.92 0.62 -10.79
CA GLN A 146 10.92 1.63 -11.87
C GLN A 146 11.51 2.97 -11.42
N VAL A 147 11.86 3.11 -10.14
CA VAL A 147 12.38 4.35 -9.56
C VAL A 147 13.69 4.10 -8.83
N ARG A 148 14.41 5.18 -8.50
CA ARG A 148 15.70 5.08 -7.82
C ARG A 148 15.53 4.69 -6.35
N ASN A 149 14.59 5.33 -5.66
CA ASN A 149 14.35 5.12 -4.25
C ASN A 149 12.90 4.68 -4.05
N GLY A 150 12.70 3.55 -3.37
CA GLY A 150 11.37 3.09 -2.94
C GLY A 150 10.86 3.85 -1.70
N LYS A 151 9.65 3.53 -1.25
CA LYS A 151 9.08 4.03 0.01
C LYS A 151 10.09 3.84 1.16
N PRO A 152 10.34 4.82 2.02
CA PRO A 152 9.58 6.04 2.25
C PRO A 152 9.97 7.25 1.38
N ALA A 153 10.81 7.09 0.34
CA ALA A 153 11.08 8.18 -0.60
C ALA A 153 9.84 8.49 -1.45
N PRO A 154 9.67 9.75 -1.92
CA PRO A 154 8.50 10.16 -2.69
C PRO A 154 8.51 9.64 -4.15
N ASP A 155 9.63 9.11 -4.62
CA ASP A 155 9.92 8.84 -6.03
C ASP A 155 8.82 8.02 -6.71
N LEU A 156 8.33 6.96 -6.05
CA LEU A 156 7.32 6.07 -6.61
C LEU A 156 5.97 6.77 -6.81
N PHE A 157 5.56 7.57 -5.84
CA PHE A 157 4.29 8.31 -5.92
C PHE A 157 4.38 9.44 -6.95
N LEU A 158 5.49 10.18 -7.00
CA LEU A 158 5.74 11.19 -8.02
C LEU A 158 5.78 10.58 -9.42
N PHE A 159 6.39 9.42 -9.58
CA PHE A 159 6.41 8.69 -10.84
C PHE A 159 5.00 8.29 -11.27
N ALA A 160 4.21 7.71 -10.38
CA ALA A 160 2.83 7.31 -10.65
C ALA A 160 1.96 8.52 -11.08
N ALA A 161 2.03 9.62 -10.33
CA ALA A 161 1.31 10.85 -10.66
C ALA A 161 1.71 11.40 -12.03
N ALA A 162 3.01 11.43 -12.35
CA ALA A 162 3.53 11.88 -13.65
C ALA A 162 3.04 10.99 -14.80
N GLN A 163 3.05 9.65 -14.63
CA GLN A 163 2.54 8.74 -15.65
C GLN A 163 1.03 8.87 -15.87
N MET A 164 0.29 9.26 -14.84
CA MET A 164 -1.15 9.53 -14.92
C MET A 164 -1.47 10.97 -15.38
N GLY A 165 -0.46 11.84 -15.50
CA GLY A 165 -0.62 13.24 -15.93
C GLY A 165 -1.35 14.11 -14.90
N VAL A 166 -1.30 13.76 -13.59
CA VAL A 166 -2.00 14.46 -12.51
C VAL A 166 -1.00 15.12 -11.58
N PRO A 167 -1.18 16.41 -11.21
CA PRO A 167 -0.33 17.05 -10.22
C PRO A 167 -0.41 16.36 -8.85
N PRO A 168 0.72 16.22 -8.10
CA PRO A 168 0.73 15.56 -6.80
C PRO A 168 -0.33 16.08 -5.82
N ALA A 169 -0.53 17.39 -5.74
CA ALA A 169 -1.54 18.00 -4.87
C ALA A 169 -3.00 17.62 -5.22
N ARG A 170 -3.23 16.99 -6.39
CA ARG A 170 -4.53 16.48 -6.84
C ARG A 170 -4.63 14.97 -6.74
N CYS A 171 -3.64 14.31 -6.14
CA CYS A 171 -3.61 12.87 -5.90
C CYS A 171 -3.99 12.55 -4.46
N LEU A 172 -4.80 11.50 -4.28
CA LEU A 172 -5.05 10.85 -3.00
C LEU A 172 -4.34 9.49 -2.99
N VAL A 173 -3.57 9.21 -1.96
CA VAL A 173 -2.94 7.90 -1.75
C VAL A 173 -3.73 7.11 -0.70
N ILE A 174 -3.92 5.82 -0.94
CA ILE A 174 -4.47 4.87 0.04
C ILE A 174 -3.33 3.92 0.43
N GLU A 175 -3.00 3.91 1.71
CA GLU A 175 -1.82 3.24 2.27
C GLU A 175 -2.07 2.64 3.65
N ASP A 176 -1.41 1.53 3.97
CA ASP A 176 -1.50 0.84 5.27
C ASP A 176 -0.20 0.88 6.08
N SER A 177 0.87 1.45 5.51
CA SER A 177 2.21 1.41 6.08
C SER A 177 2.78 2.80 6.40
N VAL A 178 3.54 2.90 7.50
CA VAL A 178 4.27 4.14 7.87
C VAL A 178 5.23 4.60 6.76
N PRO A 179 6.03 3.72 6.11
CA PRO A 179 6.89 4.14 5.01
C PRO A 179 6.11 4.67 3.81
N GLY A 180 4.97 4.07 3.48
CA GLY A 180 4.14 4.52 2.38
C GLY A 180 3.47 5.86 2.65
N VAL A 181 2.89 6.05 3.82
CA VAL A 181 2.34 7.35 4.25
C VAL A 181 3.41 8.44 4.21
N THR A 182 4.60 8.16 4.77
CA THR A 182 5.73 9.10 4.74
C THR A 182 6.13 9.49 3.31
N GLY A 183 6.25 8.51 2.42
CA GLY A 183 6.61 8.74 1.02
C GLY A 183 5.56 9.56 0.26
N ALA A 184 4.27 9.28 0.46
CA ALA A 184 3.18 10.02 -0.16
C ALA A 184 3.11 11.47 0.35
N ARG A 185 3.30 11.68 1.66
CA ARG A 185 3.39 13.02 2.24
C ARG A 185 4.60 13.80 1.70
N ALA A 186 5.76 13.15 1.60
CA ALA A 186 6.95 13.75 0.99
C ALA A 186 6.75 14.10 -0.49
N ALA A 187 5.85 13.38 -1.19
CA ALA A 187 5.43 13.71 -2.56
C ALA A 187 4.43 14.89 -2.64
N GLY A 188 3.99 15.45 -1.51
CA GLY A 188 2.99 16.53 -1.46
C GLY A 188 1.56 16.04 -1.73
N MET A 189 1.26 14.77 -1.45
CA MET A 189 -0.04 14.16 -1.67
C MET A 189 -0.85 14.04 -0.37
N ALA A 190 -2.18 14.06 -0.48
CA ALA A 190 -3.06 13.63 0.60
C ALA A 190 -2.98 12.11 0.77
N VAL A 191 -3.11 11.62 2.00
CA VAL A 191 -3.03 10.19 2.29
C VAL A 191 -4.17 9.79 3.23
N PHE A 192 -4.94 8.78 2.85
CA PHE A 192 -5.82 8.09 3.78
C PHE A 192 -5.17 6.78 4.21
N GLY A 193 -4.99 6.62 5.52
CA GLY A 193 -4.42 5.45 6.15
C GLY A 193 -5.47 4.34 6.28
N PHE A 194 -5.20 3.18 5.71
CA PHE A 194 -6.05 2.00 5.85
C PHE A 194 -5.49 1.07 6.92
N HIS A 195 -6.30 0.77 7.94
CA HIS A 195 -5.88 -0.15 9.03
C HIS A 195 -6.87 -1.31 9.24
N GLY A 196 -7.69 -1.62 8.21
CA GLY A 196 -8.64 -2.73 8.22
C GLY A 196 -8.10 -4.03 7.65
N GLY A 197 -6.84 -4.09 7.21
CA GLY A 197 -6.19 -5.32 6.76
C GLY A 197 -6.05 -6.35 7.89
N SER A 198 -6.12 -7.66 7.58
CA SER A 198 -6.06 -8.71 8.61
C SER A 198 -4.71 -8.77 9.34
N HIS A 199 -3.67 -8.16 8.78
CA HIS A 199 -2.36 -7.98 9.41
C HIS A 199 -2.34 -6.85 10.44
N CYS A 200 -3.26 -5.88 10.38
CA CYS A 200 -3.27 -4.70 11.25
C CYS A 200 -3.52 -5.04 12.71
N ARG A 201 -3.00 -4.21 13.60
CA ARG A 201 -3.06 -4.38 15.06
C ARG A 201 -3.41 -3.07 15.75
N PRO A 202 -3.89 -3.13 17.01
CA PRO A 202 -4.08 -1.93 17.83
C PRO A 202 -2.82 -1.07 17.86
N GLY A 203 -2.95 0.21 17.54
CA GLY A 203 -1.85 1.17 17.47
C GLY A 203 -1.37 1.49 16.05
N ASP A 204 -1.66 0.66 15.03
CA ASP A 204 -1.28 0.95 13.65
C ASP A 204 -2.00 2.22 13.14
N GLU A 205 -3.27 2.42 13.52
CA GLU A 205 -4.01 3.66 13.25
C GLU A 205 -3.24 4.91 13.73
N ALA A 206 -2.81 4.91 14.98
CA ALA A 206 -2.06 6.03 15.56
C ALA A 206 -0.71 6.24 14.86
N ALA A 207 -0.04 5.15 14.44
CA ALA A 207 1.21 5.22 13.71
C ALA A 207 1.04 5.84 12.32
N LEU A 208 -0.04 5.52 11.59
CA LEU A 208 -0.35 6.12 10.29
C LEU A 208 -0.65 7.63 10.42
N LEU A 209 -1.43 8.04 11.43
CA LEU A 209 -1.67 9.47 11.71
C LEU A 209 -0.37 10.19 12.07
N ALA A 210 0.46 9.60 12.92
CA ALA A 210 1.75 10.18 13.27
C ALA A 210 2.71 10.32 12.09
N ALA A 211 2.61 9.42 11.09
CA ALA A 211 3.36 9.49 9.83
C ALA A 211 2.81 10.56 8.86
N GLY A 212 1.64 11.15 9.15
CA GLY A 212 1.03 12.23 8.38
C GLY A 212 -0.18 11.84 7.54
N ALA A 213 -0.82 10.68 7.79
CA ALA A 213 -2.11 10.39 7.18
C ALA A 213 -3.13 11.49 7.54
N THR A 214 -3.88 11.97 6.55
CA THR A 214 -4.89 13.02 6.71
C THR A 214 -6.17 12.50 7.36
N ALA A 215 -6.46 11.23 7.13
CA ALA A 215 -7.56 10.50 7.75
C ALA A 215 -7.20 9.01 7.77
N ASN A 216 -7.85 8.25 8.65
CA ASN A 216 -7.75 6.80 8.71
C ASN A 216 -9.13 6.16 8.58
N PHE A 217 -9.16 4.91 8.12
CA PHE A 217 -10.36 4.08 8.05
C PHE A 217 -10.00 2.60 8.10
N ASP A 218 -10.95 1.75 8.48
CA ASP A 218 -10.76 0.30 8.62
C ASP A 218 -11.74 -0.53 7.76
N ASP A 219 -12.71 0.12 7.13
CA ASP A 219 -13.65 -0.53 6.22
C ASP A 219 -13.57 0.13 4.83
N MET A 220 -13.24 -0.64 3.81
CA MET A 220 -13.15 -0.13 2.43
C MET A 220 -14.46 0.50 1.92
N ARG A 221 -15.61 0.15 2.47
CA ARG A 221 -16.91 0.74 2.11
C ARG A 221 -17.03 2.22 2.49
N GLU A 222 -16.21 2.70 3.41
CA GLU A 222 -16.18 4.12 3.80
C GLU A 222 -15.49 4.99 2.77
N LEU A 223 -14.51 4.44 2.03
CA LEU A 223 -13.63 5.20 1.15
C LEU A 223 -14.37 6.07 0.12
N PRO A 224 -15.42 5.63 -0.59
CA PRO A 224 -16.15 6.48 -1.53
C PRO A 224 -16.78 7.72 -0.88
N ALA A 225 -17.33 7.57 0.33
CA ALA A 225 -17.91 8.68 1.08
C ALA A 225 -16.83 9.64 1.59
N MET A 226 -15.70 9.13 2.07
CA MET A 226 -14.55 9.93 2.51
C MET A 226 -13.99 10.77 1.36
N ILE A 227 -13.85 10.19 0.16
CA ILE A 227 -13.39 10.91 -1.03
C ILE A 227 -14.36 12.06 -1.39
N ALA A 228 -15.66 11.80 -1.33
CA ALA A 228 -16.68 12.81 -1.64
C ALA A 228 -16.71 13.97 -0.63
N GLN A 229 -16.36 13.69 0.63
CA GLN A 229 -16.36 14.67 1.72
C GLN A 229 -15.01 15.41 1.85
N ALA A 230 -13.99 15.00 1.14
CA ALA A 230 -12.61 15.48 1.31
C ALA A 230 -12.37 16.94 0.86
N THR A 231 -13.40 17.71 0.52
CA THR A 231 -13.30 19.12 0.14
C THR A 231 -12.58 19.99 1.16
N ASP A 232 -12.53 19.57 2.43
CA ASP A 232 -11.89 20.31 3.52
C ASP A 232 -10.39 19.98 3.72
N TYR A 233 -9.89 18.85 3.18
CA TYR A 233 -8.52 18.37 3.44
C TYR A 233 -7.44 19.07 2.61
N THR A 234 -7.79 19.76 1.53
CA THR A 234 -6.81 20.42 0.65
C THR A 234 -6.32 21.77 1.19
N ALA A 235 -7.01 22.36 2.17
CA ALA A 235 -6.62 23.63 2.78
C ALA A 235 -5.35 23.52 3.66
N ASP A 236 -5.13 22.38 4.31
CA ASP A 236 -4.00 22.17 5.24
C ASP A 236 -2.66 21.90 4.53
N ILE A 237 -2.69 21.39 3.29
CA ILE A 237 -1.47 21.08 2.53
C ILE A 237 -0.80 22.35 1.98
N ALA A 238 -1.59 23.42 1.74
CA ALA A 238 -1.10 24.68 1.20
C ALA A 238 -0.46 25.60 2.27
N SER A 239 -0.53 25.23 3.55
CA SER A 239 -0.10 26.06 4.67
C SER A 239 1.20 25.59 5.35
N THR A 240 1.85 24.52 4.83
CA THR A 240 3.16 23.99 5.29
C THR A 240 4.19 24.09 4.19
#